data_e56f915532458e71bb05e1163a538897
#
_entry.id   e56f915532458e71bb05e1163a538897
#
_cell.length_a   1.000
_cell.length_b   1.000
_cell.length_c   1.000
_cell.angle_alpha   90.00
_cell.angle_beta   90.00
_cell.angle_gamma   90.00
#
_symmetry.space_group_name_H-M   'P 1'
#
loop_
_entity.id
_entity.type
_entity.pdbx_description
1 polymer ?
#
loop_
_entity_poly.entity_id
_entity_poly.type
_entity_poly.pdbx_seq_one_letter_code
_entity_poly.pdbx_strand_id
1 'polypeptide(L)'
;MIRICLLFFISLLFIGCTQTPKKYNERYYQTQLCNKLDGKMEYVLKDRSRIDCLTDKYAIEVDFAKKWAESIGQSLFYAQMTAKKPAIGLIIGKKDDRYVKRIKKVTQKINIKIFKIDKIEK
;
A
#
# COMPACT_ATOMS: atom_id res chain seq x y z
N MET A 1 69.79 -11.97 3.58
CA MET A 1 68.85 -11.11 2.82
C MET A 1 67.42 -11.53 3.15
N ILE A 2 66.77 -10.77 4.00
CA ILE A 2 65.37 -11.07 4.40
C ILE A 2 64.47 -10.30 3.48
N ARG A 3 63.70 -11.02 2.63
CA ARG A 3 62.64 -10.39 1.80
C ARG A 3 61.36 -10.26 2.64
N ILE A 4 61.03 -9.02 3.00
CA ILE A 4 59.80 -8.69 3.67
C ILE A 4 58.73 -8.60 2.59
N CYS A 5 57.83 -9.60 2.54
CA CYS A 5 56.61 -9.52 1.76
C CYS A 5 55.57 -8.68 2.52
N LEU A 6 55.36 -7.45 2.06
CA LEU A 6 54.30 -6.58 2.53
C LEU A 6 52.98 -7.05 1.92
N LEU A 7 52.17 -7.77 2.70
CA LEU A 7 50.81 -8.10 2.34
C LEU A 7 49.91 -6.89 2.62
N PHE A 8 49.52 -6.20 1.53
CA PHE A 8 48.47 -5.18 1.58
C PHE A 8 47.12 -5.87 1.75
N PHE A 9 46.58 -5.84 2.97
CA PHE A 9 45.18 -6.16 3.22
C PHE A 9 44.32 -4.99 2.73
N ILE A 10 43.74 -5.12 1.55
CA ILE A 10 42.68 -4.23 1.08
C ILE A 10 41.42 -4.63 1.81
N SER A 11 41.10 -3.92 2.88
CA SER A 11 39.80 -4.01 3.56
C SER A 11 38.75 -3.35 2.71
N LEU A 12 37.96 -4.15 1.97
CA LEU A 12 36.77 -3.69 1.25
C LEU A 12 35.67 -3.39 2.28
N LEU A 13 35.55 -2.12 2.65
CA LEU A 13 34.41 -1.63 3.43
C LEU A 13 33.15 -1.67 2.54
N PHE A 14 32.37 -2.74 2.66
CA PHE A 14 31.00 -2.76 2.17
C PHE A 14 30.18 -1.78 3.02
N ILE A 15 30.02 -0.56 2.53
CA ILE A 15 29.01 0.37 3.07
C ILE A 15 27.66 -0.16 2.59
N GLY A 16 27.08 -1.07 3.35
CA GLY A 16 25.72 -1.49 3.17
C GLY A 16 24.80 -0.30 3.41
N CYS A 17 24.17 0.22 2.36
CA CYS A 17 23.13 1.23 2.47
C CYS A 17 21.90 0.56 3.12
N THR A 18 21.85 0.56 4.44
CA THR A 18 20.68 0.11 5.20
C THR A 18 19.59 1.19 5.07
N GLN A 19 18.71 1.04 4.08
CA GLN A 19 17.50 1.85 4.03
C GLN A 19 16.63 1.45 5.23
N THR A 20 16.54 2.34 6.21
CA THR A 20 15.58 2.20 7.30
C THR A 20 14.16 2.14 6.70
N PRO A 21 13.38 1.07 6.94
CA PRO A 21 12.03 0.97 6.40
C PRO A 21 11.23 2.18 6.89
N LYS A 22 10.51 2.85 5.97
CA LYS A 22 9.63 3.96 6.34
C LYS A 22 8.59 3.42 7.31
N LYS A 23 8.61 3.90 8.55
CA LYS A 23 7.74 3.44 9.65
C LYS A 23 6.25 3.45 9.29
N TYR A 24 5.82 4.36 8.41
CA TYR A 24 4.44 4.52 7.98
C TYR A 24 4.34 4.38 6.45
N ASN A 25 4.63 3.18 5.95
CA ASN A 25 4.41 2.81 4.55
C ASN A 25 2.93 2.41 4.35
N GLU A 26 2.54 2.16 3.12
CA GLU A 26 1.19 1.73 2.74
C GLU A 26 0.72 0.50 3.53
N ARG A 27 1.60 -0.50 3.70
CA ARG A 27 1.30 -1.71 4.47
C ARG A 27 0.94 -1.44 5.93
N TYR A 28 1.52 -0.41 6.55
CA TYR A 28 1.15 -0.01 7.90
C TYR A 28 -0.35 0.36 7.96
N TYR A 29 -0.81 1.21 7.05
CA TYR A 29 -2.21 1.66 7.01
C TYR A 29 -3.16 0.54 6.60
N GLN A 30 -2.75 -0.29 5.64
CA GLN A 30 -3.47 -1.50 5.23
C GLN A 30 -3.72 -2.42 6.43
N THR A 31 -2.68 -2.70 7.23
CA THR A 31 -2.78 -3.53 8.44
C THR A 31 -3.75 -2.94 9.44
N GLN A 32 -3.66 -1.64 9.73
CA GLN A 32 -4.54 -0.98 10.68
C GLN A 32 -6.02 -1.04 10.23
N LEU A 33 -6.28 -0.73 8.97
CA LEU A 33 -7.64 -0.77 8.43
C LEU A 33 -8.20 -2.20 8.43
N CYS A 34 -7.43 -3.15 7.93
CA CYS A 34 -7.88 -4.53 7.78
C CYS A 34 -8.17 -5.20 9.13
N ASN A 35 -7.32 -4.97 10.13
CA ASN A 35 -7.56 -5.45 11.49
C ASN A 35 -8.82 -4.83 12.10
N LYS A 36 -9.03 -3.53 11.91
CA LYS A 36 -10.23 -2.83 12.39
C LYS A 36 -11.52 -3.39 11.79
N LEU A 37 -11.46 -3.87 10.54
CA LEU A 37 -12.61 -4.40 9.81
C LEU A 37 -12.73 -5.93 9.89
N ASP A 38 -11.89 -6.59 10.69
CA ASP A 38 -11.82 -8.06 10.82
C ASP A 38 -11.67 -8.77 9.46
N GLY A 39 -10.80 -8.20 8.61
CA GLY A 39 -10.56 -8.68 7.26
C GLY A 39 -9.34 -9.59 7.16
N LYS A 40 -9.21 -10.24 6.01
CA LYS A 40 -8.05 -11.03 5.63
C LYS A 40 -7.11 -10.19 4.75
N MET A 41 -5.89 -9.98 5.23
CA MET A 41 -4.86 -9.26 4.48
C MET A 41 -4.28 -10.11 3.35
N GLU A 42 -3.89 -9.44 2.26
CA GLU A 42 -3.14 -10.06 1.16
C GLU A 42 -3.82 -11.32 0.60
N TYR A 43 -5.14 -11.24 0.39
CA TYR A 43 -5.91 -12.36 -0.13
C TYR A 43 -5.58 -12.62 -1.59
N VAL A 44 -5.06 -13.81 -1.89
CA VAL A 44 -4.59 -14.20 -3.23
C VAL A 44 -5.74 -14.76 -4.05
N LEU A 45 -5.98 -14.18 -5.23
CA LEU A 45 -6.95 -14.66 -6.23
C LEU A 45 -6.36 -15.77 -7.12
N LYS A 46 -7.20 -16.45 -7.89
CA LYS A 46 -6.78 -17.53 -8.81
C LYS A 46 -5.77 -17.06 -9.88
N ASP A 47 -5.87 -15.82 -10.32
CA ASP A 47 -4.96 -15.19 -11.28
C ASP A 47 -3.67 -14.66 -10.64
N ARG A 48 -3.45 -14.92 -9.34
CA ARG A 48 -2.32 -14.48 -8.50
C ARG A 48 -2.33 -12.98 -8.16
N SER A 49 -3.32 -12.21 -8.57
CA SER A 49 -3.51 -10.88 -8.02
C SER A 49 -3.89 -10.94 -6.53
N ARG A 50 -3.61 -9.88 -5.79
CA ARG A 50 -3.82 -9.86 -4.33
C ARG A 50 -4.69 -8.67 -3.95
N ILE A 51 -5.69 -8.97 -3.13
CA ILE A 51 -6.55 -7.98 -2.51
C ILE A 51 -5.91 -7.56 -1.20
N ASP A 52 -5.74 -6.27 -0.98
CA ASP A 52 -5.11 -5.75 0.24
C ASP A 52 -5.85 -6.16 1.50
N CYS A 53 -7.17 -6.10 1.48
CA CYS A 53 -8.02 -6.54 2.57
C CYS A 53 -9.35 -7.06 2.07
N LEU A 54 -9.66 -8.32 2.37
CA LEU A 54 -10.94 -8.94 2.07
C LEU A 54 -11.77 -9.12 3.33
N THR A 55 -12.96 -8.52 3.37
CA THR A 55 -13.94 -8.67 4.45
C THR A 55 -15.15 -9.46 3.95
N ASP A 56 -16.09 -9.76 4.84
CA ASP A 56 -17.36 -10.39 4.43
C ASP A 56 -18.13 -9.54 3.44
N LYS A 57 -18.03 -8.21 3.52
CA LYS A 57 -18.77 -7.25 2.71
C LYS A 57 -17.99 -6.65 1.57
N TYR A 58 -16.69 -6.39 1.74
CA TYR A 58 -15.88 -5.58 0.84
C TYR A 58 -14.62 -6.28 0.37
N ALA A 59 -14.27 -6.04 -0.90
CA ALA A 59 -12.91 -6.20 -1.42
C ALA A 59 -12.26 -4.81 -1.44
N ILE A 60 -11.20 -4.64 -0.64
CA ILE A 60 -10.63 -3.32 -0.32
C ILE A 60 -9.23 -3.20 -0.91
N GLU A 61 -9.01 -2.15 -1.70
CA GLU A 61 -7.70 -1.67 -2.12
C GLU A 61 -7.27 -0.54 -1.21
N VAL A 62 -6.04 -0.56 -0.69
CA VAL A 62 -5.50 0.49 0.19
C VAL A 62 -4.36 1.19 -0.50
N ASP A 63 -4.47 2.51 -0.67
CA ASP A 63 -3.48 3.26 -1.40
C ASP A 63 -3.41 4.74 -0.97
N PHE A 64 -2.28 5.38 -1.23
CA PHE A 64 -2.15 6.82 -1.04
C PHE A 64 -3.04 7.59 -2.01
N ALA A 65 -3.59 8.72 -1.58
CA ALA A 65 -4.55 9.53 -2.34
C ALA A 65 -4.07 9.91 -3.75
N LYS A 66 -2.76 10.08 -3.97
CA LYS A 66 -2.18 10.36 -5.29
C LYS A 66 -2.43 9.26 -6.33
N LYS A 67 -2.66 8.02 -5.88
CA LYS A 67 -2.96 6.87 -6.75
C LYS A 67 -4.47 6.58 -6.87
N TRP A 68 -5.28 7.58 -6.63
CA TRP A 68 -6.74 7.48 -6.59
C TRP A 68 -7.36 6.78 -7.83
N ALA A 69 -6.85 7.06 -9.02
CA ALA A 69 -7.39 6.50 -10.25
C ALA A 69 -7.09 5.00 -10.40
N GLU A 70 -5.87 4.60 -10.03
CA GLU A 70 -5.43 3.20 -9.99
C GLU A 70 -6.26 2.39 -8.97
N SER A 71 -6.45 2.96 -7.78
CA SER A 71 -7.25 2.34 -6.72
C SER A 71 -8.69 2.06 -7.14
N ILE A 72 -9.30 2.93 -7.94
CA ILE A 72 -10.65 2.69 -8.50
C ILE A 72 -10.65 1.44 -9.37
N GLY A 73 -9.72 1.33 -10.32
CA GLY A 73 -9.64 0.18 -11.22
C GLY A 73 -9.42 -1.13 -10.46
N GLN A 74 -8.48 -1.16 -9.51
CA GLN A 74 -8.19 -2.34 -8.71
C GLN A 74 -9.36 -2.74 -7.82
N SER A 75 -10.01 -1.80 -7.13
CA SER A 75 -11.15 -2.09 -6.27
C SER A 75 -12.34 -2.69 -7.04
N LEU A 76 -12.61 -2.19 -8.24
CA LEU A 76 -13.67 -2.73 -9.10
C LEU A 76 -13.35 -4.13 -9.60
N PHE A 77 -12.12 -4.36 -10.02
CA PHE A 77 -11.66 -5.69 -10.44
C PHE A 77 -11.77 -6.71 -9.31
N TYR A 78 -11.29 -6.40 -8.12
CA TYR A 78 -11.36 -7.30 -6.96
C TYR A 78 -12.80 -7.57 -6.52
N ALA A 79 -13.67 -6.57 -6.58
CA ALA A 79 -15.09 -6.75 -6.30
C ALA A 79 -15.73 -7.73 -7.27
N GLN A 80 -15.43 -7.61 -8.57
CA GLN A 80 -15.91 -8.51 -9.61
C GLN A 80 -15.45 -9.95 -9.37
N MET A 81 -14.18 -10.13 -8.99
CA MET A 81 -13.58 -11.46 -8.76
C MET A 81 -14.08 -12.16 -7.50
N THR A 82 -14.63 -11.45 -6.54
CA THR A 82 -15.04 -11.97 -5.23
C THR A 82 -16.54 -11.91 -4.97
N ALA A 83 -17.33 -11.31 -5.86
CA ALA A 83 -18.72 -10.96 -5.63
C ALA A 83 -18.93 -10.11 -4.35
N LYS A 84 -17.91 -9.37 -3.93
CA LYS A 84 -17.96 -8.42 -2.80
C LYS A 84 -18.21 -7.00 -3.33
N LYS A 85 -18.53 -6.08 -2.43
CA LYS A 85 -18.66 -4.66 -2.79
C LYS A 85 -17.27 -4.03 -2.92
N PRO A 86 -17.03 -3.15 -3.91
CA PRO A 86 -15.74 -2.47 -4.04
C PRO A 86 -15.56 -1.43 -2.94
N ALA A 87 -14.35 -1.36 -2.41
CA ALA A 87 -13.97 -0.35 -1.44
C ALA A 87 -12.50 0.08 -1.59
N ILE A 88 -12.21 1.29 -1.14
CA ILE A 88 -10.87 1.86 -1.14
C ILE A 88 -10.56 2.40 0.26
N GLY A 89 -9.44 1.98 0.82
CA GLY A 89 -8.80 2.60 1.97
C GLY A 89 -7.88 3.72 1.48
N LEU A 90 -8.35 4.96 1.49
CA LEU A 90 -7.64 6.10 0.93
C LEU A 90 -6.79 6.79 1.98
N ILE A 91 -5.47 6.73 1.85
CA ILE A 91 -4.51 7.36 2.76
C ILE A 91 -4.31 8.81 2.32
N ILE A 92 -4.73 9.75 3.16
CA ILE A 92 -4.85 11.17 2.84
C ILE A 92 -3.89 12.00 3.68
N GLY A 93 -2.96 12.69 3.04
CA GLY A 93 -2.08 13.69 3.66
C GLY A 93 -2.63 15.12 3.54
N LYS A 94 -1.98 16.07 4.22
CA LYS A 94 -2.41 17.48 4.27
C LYS A 94 -2.51 18.18 2.92
N LYS A 95 -1.77 17.71 1.90
CA LYS A 95 -1.72 18.32 0.55
C LYS A 95 -2.52 17.54 -0.49
N ASP A 96 -3.38 16.59 -0.08
CA ASP A 96 -4.03 15.65 -0.98
C ASP A 96 -5.46 16.05 -1.39
N ASP A 97 -5.95 17.22 -1.01
CA ASP A 97 -7.31 17.70 -1.29
C ASP A 97 -7.73 17.56 -2.75
N ARG A 98 -6.82 17.84 -3.69
CA ARG A 98 -7.09 17.67 -5.13
C ARG A 98 -7.44 16.24 -5.51
N TYR A 99 -6.79 15.26 -4.92
CA TYR A 99 -7.03 13.85 -5.19
C TYR A 99 -8.34 13.37 -4.54
N VAL A 100 -8.61 13.84 -3.32
CA VAL A 100 -9.87 13.57 -2.62
C VAL A 100 -11.06 14.11 -3.42
N LYS A 101 -10.96 15.31 -3.99
CA LYS A 101 -12.00 15.88 -4.86
C LYS A 101 -12.23 15.04 -6.11
N ARG A 102 -11.15 14.54 -6.75
CA ARG A 102 -11.23 13.70 -7.96
C ARG A 102 -11.91 12.36 -7.68
N ILE A 103 -11.45 11.63 -6.67
CA ILE A 103 -12.03 10.34 -6.33
C ILE A 103 -13.50 10.46 -5.93
N LYS A 104 -13.87 11.48 -5.17
CA LYS A 104 -15.27 11.77 -4.82
C LYS A 104 -16.14 11.95 -6.06
N LYS A 105 -15.68 12.73 -7.03
CA LYS A 105 -16.42 12.98 -8.26
C LYS A 105 -16.73 11.70 -9.04
N VAL A 106 -15.79 10.78 -9.10
CA VAL A 106 -15.97 9.49 -9.78
C VAL A 106 -16.84 8.55 -8.95
N THR A 107 -16.56 8.42 -7.65
CA THR A 107 -17.26 7.46 -6.79
C THR A 107 -18.71 7.83 -6.48
N GLN A 108 -19.12 9.07 -6.72
CA GLN A 108 -20.54 9.47 -6.67
C GLN A 108 -21.38 8.74 -7.71
N LYS A 109 -20.81 8.40 -8.86
CA LYS A 109 -21.50 7.70 -9.98
C LYS A 109 -21.27 6.18 -9.95
N ILE A 110 -20.23 5.74 -9.28
CA ILE A 110 -19.88 4.33 -9.13
C ILE A 110 -19.93 4.00 -7.63
N ASN A 111 -20.69 3.01 -7.25
CA ASN A 111 -20.91 2.68 -5.83
C ASN A 111 -19.67 2.02 -5.22
N ILE A 112 -18.64 2.82 -4.94
CA ILE A 112 -17.41 2.42 -4.25
C ILE A 112 -17.39 3.04 -2.85
N LYS A 113 -17.21 2.21 -1.83
CA LYS A 113 -17.04 2.69 -0.45
C LYS A 113 -15.64 3.28 -0.25
N ILE A 114 -15.54 4.48 0.29
CA ILE A 114 -14.26 5.09 0.68
C ILE A 114 -14.10 5.06 2.20
N PHE A 115 -13.05 4.39 2.67
CA PHE A 115 -12.55 4.47 4.02
C PHE A 115 -11.42 5.49 4.04
N LYS A 116 -11.63 6.63 4.69
CA LYS A 116 -10.59 7.66 4.83
C LYS A 116 -9.61 7.27 5.93
N ILE A 117 -8.33 7.35 5.63
CA ILE A 117 -7.24 7.07 6.55
C ILE A 117 -6.36 8.32 6.60
N ASP A 118 -6.19 8.92 7.76
CA ASP A 118 -5.32 10.08 7.91
C ASP A 118 -3.86 9.64 7.89
N LYS A 119 -3.09 10.25 6.99
CA LYS A 119 -1.66 10.01 6.91
C LYS A 119 -0.96 10.63 8.10
N ILE A 120 -0.12 9.84 8.78
CA ILE A 120 0.72 10.34 9.86
C ILE A 120 1.82 11.21 9.25
N GLU A 121 1.75 12.50 9.52
CA GLU A 121 2.77 13.48 9.13
C GLU A 121 3.85 13.53 10.22
N LYS A 122 5.09 13.65 9.78
CA LYS A 122 6.23 13.88 10.70
C LYS A 122 6.40 15.36 10.95
#